data_119f93f59dad98342565929c55cd748e
#
_entry.id   119f93f59dad98342565929c55cd748e
#
_cell.length_a   1.000
_cell.length_b   1.000
_cell.length_c   1.000
_cell.angle_alpha   90.00
_cell.angle_beta   90.00
_cell.angle_gamma   90.00
#
_symmetry.space_group_name_H-M   'P 1'
#
loop_
_entity.id
_entity.type
_entity.pdbx_description
1 polymer ?
#
loop_
_entity_poly.entity_id
_entity_poly.type
_entity_poly.pdbx_seq_one_letter_code
_entity_poly.pdbx_strand_id
1 'polypeptide(L)'
;EDMDTSLKVIDYIKNVAEYVKTKDGSISASQMLERFLFPPSVQYTVIEKLSGGERRRLYLLKILMSAPNVLILDEPTNDLDIRTLMILEDYLDSFQGIVITVSHDRYFLDRVVGRIFAFEGDGKLQQYEGGFTDYQAAKAEREAKLAESAAENPASAKKSADKGDGIAAEGDPEGNAPRTNVKPREKKLKFSYKEQREWD
;
A
#
# COMPACT_ATOMS: atom_id res chain seq x y z
N GLU A 1 -19.52 -6.18 -5.24
CA GLU A 1 -20.46 -7.06 -4.53
C GLU A 1 -21.75 -6.32 -4.28
N ASP A 2 -22.87 -6.96 -4.59
CA ASP A 2 -24.20 -6.37 -4.44
C ASP A 2 -24.57 -6.27 -2.96
N MET A 3 -24.53 -5.03 -2.46
CA MET A 3 -25.10 -4.71 -1.15
C MET A 3 -26.62 -4.57 -1.30
N ASP A 4 -27.39 -5.38 -0.60
CA ASP A 4 -28.87 -5.21 -0.58
C ASP A 4 -29.22 -3.90 0.13
N THR A 5 -29.49 -2.88 -0.66
CA THR A 5 -29.78 -1.53 -0.17
C THR A 5 -31.18 -1.38 0.44
N SER A 6 -32.05 -2.37 0.31
CA SER A 6 -33.39 -2.39 0.90
C SER A 6 -33.37 -2.72 2.40
N LEU A 7 -32.30 -3.37 2.88
CA LEU A 7 -32.15 -3.74 4.27
C LEU A 7 -31.86 -2.51 5.16
N LYS A 8 -32.20 -2.63 6.43
CA LYS A 8 -31.72 -1.69 7.46
C LYS A 8 -30.25 -1.96 7.74
N VAL A 9 -29.53 -0.92 8.11
CA VAL A 9 -28.10 -0.98 8.45
C VAL A 9 -27.82 -2.06 9.50
N ILE A 10 -28.62 -2.11 10.57
CA ILE A 10 -28.44 -3.11 11.65
C ILE A 10 -28.71 -4.54 11.17
N ASP A 11 -29.75 -4.73 10.35
CA ASP A 11 -30.11 -6.05 9.85
C ASP A 11 -29.05 -6.59 8.90
N TYR A 12 -28.48 -5.72 8.05
CA TYR A 12 -27.39 -6.07 7.15
C TYR A 12 -26.16 -6.63 7.88
N ILE A 13 -25.81 -6.02 9.03
CA ILE A 13 -24.70 -6.48 9.86
C ILE A 13 -25.08 -7.72 10.66
N LYS A 14 -26.26 -7.78 11.26
CA LYS A 14 -26.75 -8.96 12.01
C LYS A 14 -26.84 -10.21 11.14
N ASN A 15 -27.11 -10.08 9.83
CA ASN A 15 -27.12 -11.20 8.90
C ASN A 15 -25.72 -11.86 8.77
N VAL A 16 -24.64 -11.15 9.10
CA VAL A 16 -23.28 -11.70 9.15
C VAL A 16 -23.00 -12.32 10.52
N ALA A 17 -23.13 -11.51 11.57
CA ALA A 17 -22.94 -11.93 12.94
C ALA A 17 -23.68 -11.00 13.92
N GLU A 18 -24.30 -11.56 14.93
CA GLU A 18 -24.93 -10.80 15.99
C GLU A 18 -23.89 -10.28 17.02
N TYR A 19 -22.81 -11.06 17.21
CA TYR A 19 -21.70 -10.75 18.11
C TYR A 19 -20.37 -11.14 17.49
N VAL A 20 -19.33 -10.36 17.77
CA VAL A 20 -17.93 -10.65 17.42
C VAL A 20 -17.11 -10.80 18.69
N LYS A 21 -16.26 -11.81 18.75
CA LYS A 21 -15.30 -11.99 19.84
C LYS A 21 -14.11 -11.07 19.64
N THR A 22 -13.75 -10.34 20.67
CA THR A 22 -12.54 -9.50 20.75
C THR A 22 -11.69 -9.92 21.94
N LYS A 23 -10.50 -9.35 22.09
CA LYS A 23 -9.64 -9.59 23.27
C LYS A 23 -10.35 -9.25 24.58
N ASP A 24 -11.18 -8.22 24.56
CA ASP A 24 -11.86 -7.65 25.72
C ASP A 24 -13.25 -8.28 25.98
N GLY A 25 -13.63 -9.28 25.19
CA GLY A 25 -14.93 -9.96 25.31
C GLY A 25 -15.73 -9.99 24.01
N SER A 26 -17.05 -10.10 24.12
CA SER A 26 -17.97 -10.16 22.97
C SER A 26 -18.62 -8.80 22.77
N ILE A 27 -18.57 -8.30 21.54
CA ILE A 27 -19.17 -7.01 21.14
C ILE A 27 -20.34 -7.30 20.22
N SER A 28 -21.50 -6.66 20.46
CA SER A 28 -22.69 -6.81 19.61
C SER A 28 -22.58 -6.04 18.32
N ALA A 29 -23.36 -6.45 17.30
CA ALA A 29 -23.46 -5.75 16.02
C ALA A 29 -23.82 -4.25 16.20
N SER A 30 -24.73 -3.92 17.14
CA SER A 30 -25.09 -2.52 17.43
C SER A 30 -23.91 -1.71 17.99
N GLN A 31 -23.16 -2.29 18.93
CA GLN A 31 -21.97 -1.62 19.50
C GLN A 31 -20.85 -1.46 18.46
N MET A 32 -20.67 -2.43 17.57
CA MET A 32 -19.72 -2.30 16.47
C MET A 32 -20.15 -1.23 15.47
N LEU A 33 -21.44 -1.14 15.16
CA LEU A 33 -21.98 -0.06 14.33
C LEU A 33 -21.72 1.31 14.97
N GLU A 34 -21.91 1.46 16.28
CA GLU A 34 -21.62 2.73 16.99
C GLU A 34 -20.12 3.09 16.88
N ARG A 35 -19.22 2.12 17.06
CA ARG A 35 -17.78 2.33 16.87
C ARG A 35 -17.47 2.81 15.46
N PHE A 36 -18.17 2.29 14.45
CA PHE A 36 -18.04 2.67 13.04
C PHE A 36 -18.91 3.87 12.65
N LEU A 37 -19.24 4.74 13.60
CA LEU A 37 -19.96 5.99 13.40
C LEU A 37 -21.38 5.81 12.82
N PHE A 38 -22.05 4.70 13.14
CA PHE A 38 -23.47 4.51 12.89
C PHE A 38 -24.22 4.58 14.22
N PRO A 39 -24.64 5.80 14.65
CA PRO A 39 -25.38 5.96 15.92
C PRO A 39 -26.73 5.23 15.86
N PRO A 40 -27.36 4.92 17.00
CA PRO A 40 -28.62 4.19 17.07
C PRO A 40 -29.70 4.73 16.14
N SER A 41 -29.76 6.05 15.95
CA SER A 41 -30.73 6.71 15.05
C SER A 41 -30.56 6.32 13.59
N VAL A 42 -29.31 5.99 13.16
CA VAL A 42 -28.99 5.62 11.78
C VAL A 42 -29.08 4.11 11.57
N GLN A 43 -28.86 3.30 12.61
CA GLN A 43 -28.86 1.83 12.51
C GLN A 43 -30.16 1.23 11.95
N TYR A 44 -31.29 1.90 12.17
CA TYR A 44 -32.61 1.45 11.70
C TYR A 44 -33.03 2.08 10.38
N THR A 45 -32.19 2.91 9.75
CA THR A 45 -32.46 3.43 8.41
C THR A 45 -32.09 2.39 7.34
N VAL A 46 -32.73 2.48 6.18
CA VAL A 46 -32.38 1.64 5.02
C VAL A 46 -31.08 2.10 4.39
N ILE A 47 -30.28 1.13 3.92
CA ILE A 47 -28.95 1.39 3.34
C ILE A 47 -29.01 2.32 2.13
N GLU A 48 -30.11 2.29 1.37
CA GLU A 48 -30.33 3.18 0.23
C GLU A 48 -30.17 4.68 0.58
N LYS A 49 -30.50 5.06 1.82
CA LYS A 49 -30.38 6.45 2.30
C LYS A 49 -28.98 6.86 2.72
N LEU A 50 -28.04 5.93 2.81
CA LEU A 50 -26.68 6.21 3.18
C LEU A 50 -25.91 6.87 2.01
N SER A 51 -25.00 7.78 2.35
CA SER A 51 -24.01 8.34 1.43
C SER A 51 -23.05 7.25 0.92
N GLY A 52 -22.34 7.54 -0.16
CA GLY A 52 -21.33 6.62 -0.71
C GLY A 52 -20.23 6.25 0.29
N GLY A 53 -19.73 7.22 1.07
CA GLY A 53 -18.74 6.99 2.12
C GLY A 53 -19.28 6.12 3.27
N GLU A 54 -20.53 6.35 3.71
CA GLU A 54 -21.17 5.52 4.72
C GLU A 54 -21.39 4.09 4.24
N ARG A 55 -21.73 3.88 2.97
CA ARG A 55 -21.86 2.53 2.42
C ARG A 55 -20.51 1.80 2.38
N ARG A 56 -19.41 2.48 2.00
CA ARG A 56 -18.06 1.89 2.04
C ARG A 56 -17.66 1.50 3.46
N ARG A 57 -17.92 2.38 4.43
CA ARG A 57 -17.67 2.12 5.85
C ARG A 57 -18.51 0.95 6.39
N LEU A 58 -19.78 0.87 5.99
CA LEU A 58 -20.67 -0.24 6.35
C LEU A 58 -20.18 -1.57 5.73
N TYR A 59 -19.70 -1.53 4.50
CA TYR A 59 -19.13 -2.71 3.83
C TYR A 59 -17.85 -3.20 4.52
N LEU A 60 -16.96 -2.28 4.89
CA LEU A 60 -15.79 -2.60 5.70
C LEU A 60 -16.20 -3.28 7.01
N LEU A 61 -17.15 -2.70 7.74
CA LEU A 61 -17.66 -3.28 8.98
C LEU A 61 -18.21 -4.69 8.77
N LYS A 62 -18.95 -4.95 7.69
CA LYS A 62 -19.43 -6.30 7.33
C LYS A 62 -18.28 -7.30 7.26
N ILE A 63 -17.17 -6.94 6.59
CA ILE A 63 -16.00 -7.81 6.47
C ILE A 63 -15.41 -8.08 7.85
N LEU A 64 -15.25 -7.07 8.69
CA LEU A 64 -14.68 -7.21 10.03
C LEU A 64 -15.60 -8.04 10.95
N MET A 65 -16.91 -7.91 10.81
CA MET A 65 -17.89 -8.71 11.56
C MET A 65 -17.87 -10.19 11.19
N SER A 66 -17.40 -10.57 10.00
CA SER A 66 -17.22 -11.97 9.63
C SER A 66 -16.05 -12.65 10.34
N ALA A 67 -15.31 -11.91 11.18
CA ALA A 67 -14.15 -12.38 11.95
C ALA A 67 -13.15 -13.19 11.10
N PRO A 68 -12.60 -12.62 10.01
CA PRO A 68 -11.68 -13.33 9.14
C PRO A 68 -10.37 -13.67 9.89
N ASN A 69 -9.71 -14.76 9.52
CA ASN A 69 -8.38 -15.10 10.04
C ASN A 69 -7.26 -14.35 9.33
N VAL A 70 -7.50 -13.92 8.08
CA VAL A 70 -6.57 -13.14 7.26
C VAL A 70 -7.33 -11.97 6.66
N LEU A 71 -6.80 -10.78 6.83
CA LEU A 71 -7.34 -9.55 6.28
C LEU A 71 -6.33 -8.99 5.27
N ILE A 72 -6.79 -8.79 4.03
CA ILE A 72 -5.98 -8.18 2.97
C ILE A 72 -6.58 -6.80 2.68
N LEU A 73 -5.76 -5.77 2.84
CA LEU A 73 -6.12 -4.38 2.61
C LEU A 73 -5.27 -3.83 1.45
N ASP A 74 -5.94 -3.39 0.41
CA ASP A 74 -5.31 -2.77 -0.75
C ASP A 74 -5.68 -1.30 -0.80
N GLU A 75 -4.69 -0.42 -0.56
CA GLU A 75 -4.82 1.04 -0.49
C GLU A 75 -6.03 1.54 0.34
N PRO A 76 -6.19 1.08 1.60
CA PRO A 76 -7.37 1.41 2.40
C PRO A 76 -7.51 2.91 2.68
N THR A 77 -6.41 3.65 2.61
CA THR A 77 -6.38 5.10 2.84
C THR A 77 -7.02 5.92 1.72
N ASN A 78 -7.15 5.36 0.52
CA ASN A 78 -7.73 6.08 -0.63
C ASN A 78 -9.26 6.16 -0.56
N ASP A 79 -9.90 5.18 0.05
CA ASP A 79 -11.36 5.01 0.02
C ASP A 79 -12.06 5.37 1.33
N LEU A 80 -11.32 5.58 2.40
CA LEU A 80 -11.84 5.86 3.73
C LEU A 80 -11.57 7.31 4.15
N ASP A 81 -12.53 7.92 4.82
CA ASP A 81 -12.30 9.19 5.50
C ASP A 81 -11.39 8.99 6.73
N ILE A 82 -10.74 10.06 7.18
CA ILE A 82 -9.77 10.03 8.28
C ILE A 82 -10.35 9.39 9.55
N ARG A 83 -11.61 9.66 9.88
CA ARG A 83 -12.24 9.11 11.08
C ARG A 83 -12.45 7.61 10.97
N THR A 84 -12.89 7.15 9.80
CA THR A 84 -13.04 5.71 9.51
C THR A 84 -11.68 5.00 9.52
N LEU A 85 -10.64 5.67 9.01
CA LEU A 85 -9.27 5.13 9.03
C LEU A 85 -8.76 4.95 10.47
N MET A 86 -8.94 5.93 11.34
CA MET A 86 -8.57 5.82 12.76
C MET A 86 -9.30 4.64 13.46
N ILE A 87 -10.58 4.45 13.17
CA ILE A 87 -11.35 3.33 13.72
C ILE A 87 -10.83 1.98 13.20
N LEU A 88 -10.44 1.93 11.91
CA LEU A 88 -9.81 0.74 11.33
C LEU A 88 -8.47 0.45 12.01
N GLU A 89 -7.62 1.44 12.21
CA GLU A 89 -6.34 1.31 12.90
C GLU A 89 -6.53 0.75 14.32
N ASP A 90 -7.44 1.32 15.10
CA ASP A 90 -7.76 0.85 16.45
C ASP A 90 -8.32 -0.59 16.46
N TYR A 91 -9.09 -0.96 15.45
CA TYR A 91 -9.55 -2.34 15.29
C TYR A 91 -8.38 -3.28 14.99
N LEU A 92 -7.47 -2.89 14.09
CA LEU A 92 -6.31 -3.69 13.70
C LEU A 92 -5.35 -3.94 14.87
N ASP A 93 -5.20 -3.01 15.81
CA ASP A 93 -4.42 -3.21 17.05
C ASP A 93 -4.93 -4.40 17.90
N SER A 94 -6.23 -4.62 17.88
CA SER A 94 -6.87 -5.71 18.61
C SER A 94 -7.09 -6.98 17.79
N PHE A 95 -6.84 -6.92 16.48
CA PHE A 95 -7.06 -8.03 15.56
C PHE A 95 -6.10 -9.19 15.83
N GLN A 96 -6.62 -10.41 15.91
CA GLN A 96 -5.83 -11.60 16.25
C GLN A 96 -5.40 -12.42 15.03
N GLY A 97 -5.78 -11.97 13.84
CA GLY A 97 -5.45 -12.63 12.59
C GLY A 97 -4.19 -12.04 11.93
N ILE A 98 -3.95 -12.49 10.72
CA ILE A 98 -2.89 -11.96 9.86
C ILE A 98 -3.44 -10.76 9.09
N VAL A 99 -2.72 -9.64 9.13
CA VAL A 99 -3.01 -8.46 8.30
C VAL A 99 -1.93 -8.33 7.23
N ILE A 100 -2.35 -8.29 5.98
CA ILE A 100 -1.49 -7.99 4.83
C ILE A 100 -2.03 -6.70 4.22
N THR A 101 -1.22 -5.66 4.18
CA THR A 101 -1.64 -4.38 3.60
C THR A 101 -0.67 -3.88 2.54
N VAL A 102 -1.22 -3.29 1.49
CA VAL A 102 -0.52 -2.49 0.49
C VAL A 102 -0.98 -1.07 0.68
N SER A 103 -0.07 -0.13 0.89
CA SER A 103 -0.40 1.28 1.04
C SER A 103 0.78 2.17 0.67
N HIS A 104 0.48 3.37 0.16
CA HIS A 104 1.44 4.45 -0.04
C HIS A 104 1.46 5.43 1.14
N ASP A 105 0.56 5.28 2.08
CA ASP A 105 0.50 6.13 3.28
C ASP A 105 1.48 5.60 4.33
N ARG A 106 2.58 6.35 4.52
CA ARG A 106 3.63 6.00 5.48
C ARG A 106 3.14 6.02 6.92
N TYR A 107 2.23 6.93 7.28
CA TYR A 107 1.71 7.04 8.65
C TYR A 107 0.86 5.84 9.00
N PHE A 108 0.01 5.41 8.07
CA PHE A 108 -0.78 4.19 8.21
C PHE A 108 0.13 2.96 8.35
N LEU A 109 1.16 2.85 7.50
CA LEU A 109 2.11 1.74 7.60
C LEU A 109 2.87 1.75 8.94
N ASP A 110 3.41 2.89 9.38
CA ASP A 110 4.09 2.98 10.68
C ASP A 110 3.18 2.63 11.86
N ARG A 111 1.87 2.89 11.73
CA ARG A 111 0.88 2.61 12.78
C ARG A 111 0.45 1.14 12.85
N VAL A 112 0.31 0.49 11.69
CA VAL A 112 -0.39 -0.79 11.57
C VAL A 112 0.55 -1.98 11.39
N VAL A 113 1.71 -1.79 10.72
CA VAL A 113 2.55 -2.93 10.35
C VAL A 113 3.78 -3.05 11.24
N GLY A 114 4.13 -4.29 11.61
CA GLY A 114 5.40 -4.61 12.28
C GLY A 114 6.47 -5.19 11.35
N ARG A 115 6.16 -5.32 10.05
CA ARG A 115 7.06 -5.90 9.05
C ARG A 115 6.72 -5.45 7.66
N ILE A 116 7.74 -5.14 6.86
CA ILE A 116 7.60 -4.72 5.46
C ILE A 116 8.28 -5.71 4.53
N PHE A 117 7.58 -6.07 3.45
CA PHE A 117 8.12 -6.82 2.32
C PHE A 117 8.29 -5.87 1.15
N ALA A 118 9.54 -5.54 0.81
CA ALA A 118 9.87 -4.68 -0.31
C ALA A 118 10.23 -5.52 -1.54
N PHE A 119 9.55 -5.26 -2.65
CA PHE A 119 9.93 -5.80 -3.94
C PHE A 119 11.04 -4.92 -4.53
N GLU A 120 12.26 -5.42 -4.46
CA GLU A 120 13.42 -4.77 -5.04
C GLU A 120 13.64 -5.27 -6.48
N GLY A 121 14.44 -4.55 -7.27
CA GLY A 121 14.72 -4.94 -8.65
C GLY A 121 15.15 -6.40 -8.79
N ASP A 122 15.05 -6.96 -10.01
CA ASP A 122 15.36 -8.35 -10.36
C ASP A 122 14.50 -9.42 -9.65
N GLY A 123 13.26 -9.06 -9.24
CA GLY A 123 12.34 -9.99 -8.59
C GLY A 123 12.73 -10.40 -7.18
N LYS A 124 13.64 -9.70 -6.53
CA LYS A 124 14.06 -9.96 -5.16
C LYS A 124 13.06 -9.39 -4.19
N LEU A 125 12.60 -10.23 -3.26
CA LEU A 125 11.78 -9.85 -2.13
C LEU A 125 12.67 -9.69 -0.90
N GLN A 126 12.70 -8.50 -0.32
CA GLN A 126 13.45 -8.22 0.88
C GLN A 126 12.50 -7.93 2.04
N GLN A 127 12.76 -8.57 3.19
CA GLN A 127 12.01 -8.36 4.42
C GLN A 127 12.73 -7.37 5.32
N TYR A 128 11.97 -6.45 5.92
CA TYR A 128 12.41 -5.50 6.93
C TYR A 128 11.51 -5.58 8.16
N GLU A 129 12.09 -5.56 9.34
CA GLU A 129 11.35 -5.49 10.59
C GLU A 129 11.02 -4.03 10.91
N GLY A 130 9.84 -3.81 11.51
CA GLY A 130 9.35 -2.47 11.86
C GLY A 130 8.40 -1.87 10.83
N GLY A 131 8.10 -0.58 10.99
CA GLY A 131 7.24 0.21 10.12
C GLY A 131 7.96 0.78 8.91
N PHE A 132 7.31 1.74 8.25
CA PHE A 132 7.87 2.37 7.04
C PHE A 132 9.11 3.22 7.35
N THR A 133 9.14 3.89 8.48
CA THR A 133 10.30 4.68 8.94
C THR A 133 11.51 3.79 9.17
N ASP A 134 11.33 2.63 9.83
CA ASP A 134 12.40 1.66 10.05
C ASP A 134 12.91 1.06 8.74
N TYR A 135 12.00 0.76 7.81
CA TYR A 135 12.35 0.31 6.47
C TYR A 135 13.22 1.32 5.73
N GLN A 136 12.85 2.61 5.76
CA GLN A 136 13.64 3.65 5.10
C GLN A 136 15.06 3.77 5.69
N ALA A 137 15.18 3.71 7.01
CA ALA A 137 16.47 3.77 7.69
C ALA A 137 17.36 2.56 7.33
N ALA A 138 16.81 1.36 7.41
CA ALA A 138 17.53 0.13 7.06
C ALA A 138 17.95 0.07 5.58
N LYS A 139 17.09 0.58 4.70
CA LYS A 139 17.39 0.66 3.26
C LYS A 139 18.54 1.64 2.99
N ALA A 140 18.51 2.82 3.59
CA ALA A 140 19.55 3.82 3.44
C ALA A 140 20.90 3.31 3.96
N GLU A 141 20.94 2.64 5.11
CA GLU A 141 22.15 2.03 5.66
C GLU A 141 22.72 0.94 4.73
N ARG A 142 21.86 0.12 4.17
CA ARG A 142 22.28 -0.92 3.22
C ARG A 142 22.84 -0.32 1.93
N GLU A 143 22.20 0.69 1.38
CA GLU A 143 22.67 1.40 0.18
C GLU A 143 24.03 2.06 0.43
N ALA A 144 24.23 2.69 1.60
CA ALA A 144 25.50 3.26 2.00
C ALA A 144 26.62 2.21 2.08
N LYS A 145 26.36 1.06 2.72
CA LYS A 145 27.33 -0.06 2.80
C LYS A 145 27.67 -0.63 1.42
N LEU A 146 26.69 -0.72 0.52
CA LEU A 146 26.93 -1.18 -0.86
C LEU A 146 27.79 -0.17 -1.63
N ALA A 147 27.56 1.13 -1.46
CA ALA A 147 28.34 2.18 -2.08
C ALA A 147 29.80 2.18 -1.57
N GLU A 148 30.01 2.01 -0.27
CA GLU A 148 31.35 1.90 0.33
C GLU A 148 32.10 0.66 -0.21
N SER A 149 31.44 -0.51 -0.24
CA SER A 149 32.05 -1.74 -0.76
C SER A 149 32.37 -1.68 -2.27
N ALA A 150 31.57 -0.93 -3.04
CA ALA A 150 31.82 -0.70 -4.47
C ALA A 150 32.99 0.28 -4.67
N ALA A 151 33.21 1.23 -3.77
CA ALA A 151 34.34 2.17 -3.81
C ALA A 151 35.66 1.49 -3.43
N GLU A 152 35.66 0.54 -2.50
CA GLU A 152 36.83 -0.23 -2.07
C GLU A 152 37.29 -1.30 -3.09
N ASN A 153 36.40 -1.78 -3.97
CA ASN A 153 36.71 -2.82 -4.98
C ASN A 153 36.24 -2.46 -6.39
N PRO A 154 36.88 -1.53 -7.10
CA PRO A 154 36.47 -1.13 -8.44
C PRO A 154 36.62 -2.25 -9.50
N ALA A 155 37.31 -3.36 -9.19
CA ALA A 155 37.51 -4.48 -10.10
C ALA A 155 36.33 -5.46 -10.20
N SER A 156 35.40 -5.44 -9.26
CA SER A 156 34.22 -6.35 -9.25
C SER A 156 33.01 -5.82 -10.01
N ALA A 157 32.94 -4.50 -10.25
CA ALA A 157 31.85 -3.85 -10.96
C ALA A 157 31.80 -4.11 -12.47
N LYS A 158 32.89 -4.67 -13.08
CA LYS A 158 32.96 -4.96 -14.51
C LYS A 158 32.54 -6.38 -14.92
N LYS A 159 32.21 -7.26 -13.95
CA LYS A 159 31.85 -8.68 -14.26
C LYS A 159 30.36 -8.97 -14.37
N SER A 160 29.48 -8.04 -14.08
CA SER A 160 28.02 -8.22 -14.17
C SER A 160 27.38 -7.67 -15.46
N ALA A 161 28.16 -7.02 -16.34
CA ALA A 161 27.64 -6.43 -17.57
C ALA A 161 27.91 -7.27 -18.86
N ASP A 162 28.55 -8.46 -18.73
CA ASP A 162 28.88 -9.29 -19.91
C ASP A 162 28.39 -10.74 -19.73
N LYS A 163 27.06 -10.92 -19.76
CA LYS A 163 26.39 -12.19 -20.09
C LYS A 163 24.99 -11.91 -20.63
N GLY A 164 24.92 -11.59 -21.91
CA GLY A 164 23.68 -11.49 -22.64
C GLY A 164 23.96 -11.61 -24.13
N ASP A 165 23.74 -12.82 -24.65
CA ASP A 165 23.49 -13.21 -26.05
C ASP A 165 24.57 -13.07 -27.11
N GLY A 166 25.20 -14.23 -27.36
CA GLY A 166 25.78 -14.56 -28.65
C GLY A 166 24.87 -15.53 -29.41
N ILE A 167 24.19 -15.04 -30.43
CA ILE A 167 23.72 -15.89 -31.53
C ILE A 167 24.28 -15.29 -32.82
N ALA A 168 25.12 -16.10 -33.48
CA ALA A 168 25.73 -15.84 -34.76
C ALA A 168 24.68 -15.87 -35.88
N ALA A 169 24.81 -14.97 -36.86
CA ALA A 169 24.43 -15.20 -38.24
C ALA A 169 25.34 -14.37 -39.16
N GLU A 170 26.00 -15.06 -40.04
CA GLU A 170 26.90 -14.58 -41.10
C GLU A 170 26.17 -13.75 -42.16
N GLY A 171 26.90 -12.85 -42.82
CA GLY A 171 26.49 -12.17 -44.06
C GLY A 171 27.19 -10.85 -44.31
N ASP A 172 28.28 -10.91 -45.07
CA ASP A 172 29.09 -9.82 -45.64
C ASP A 172 28.39 -9.05 -46.78
N PRO A 173 29.11 -8.10 -47.47
CA PRO A 173 29.43 -6.73 -47.06
C PRO A 173 28.91 -5.68 -48.10
N GLU A 174 29.23 -4.44 -47.87
CA GLU A 174 29.37 -3.29 -48.79
C GLU A 174 28.47 -2.07 -48.49
N GLY A 175 29.16 -0.94 -48.34
CA GLY A 175 28.65 0.32 -48.85
C GLY A 175 28.47 1.50 -47.90
N ASN A 176 29.56 2.28 -47.78
CA ASN A 176 29.51 3.76 -47.80
C ASN A 176 28.98 4.56 -46.59
N ALA A 177 29.90 5.30 -46.00
CA ALA A 177 29.64 6.41 -45.05
C ALA A 177 28.92 7.62 -45.72
N PRO A 178 28.27 8.50 -44.93
CA PRO A 178 29.00 9.66 -44.43
C PRO A 178 28.70 10.08 -42.99
N ARG A 179 29.70 10.72 -42.42
CA ARG A 179 29.74 11.37 -41.07
C ARG A 179 28.71 12.47 -40.97
N THR A 180 27.90 12.45 -39.91
CA THR A 180 27.23 13.65 -39.41
C THR A 180 27.49 13.82 -37.91
N ASN A 181 28.12 14.92 -37.65
CA ASN A 181 28.52 15.49 -36.37
C ASN A 181 27.26 15.90 -35.58
N VAL A 182 26.90 15.20 -34.51
CA VAL A 182 25.80 15.58 -33.61
C VAL A 182 26.41 16.07 -32.32
N LYS A 183 26.28 17.39 -32.07
CA LYS A 183 26.63 18.04 -30.82
C LYS A 183 25.74 17.51 -29.67
N PRO A 184 26.26 17.43 -28.42
CA PRO A 184 25.47 17.02 -27.26
C PRO A 184 24.38 18.05 -26.96
N ARG A 185 23.12 17.61 -26.87
CA ARG A 185 22.01 18.42 -26.40
C ARG A 185 22.09 18.54 -24.88
N GLU A 186 22.26 19.74 -24.38
CA GLU A 186 22.10 20.08 -22.97
C GLU A 186 20.67 19.78 -22.53
N LYS A 187 20.50 18.91 -21.52
CA LYS A 187 19.21 18.66 -20.87
C LYS A 187 18.90 19.84 -19.95
N LYS A 188 17.94 20.67 -20.33
CA LYS A 188 17.35 21.68 -19.43
C LYS A 188 16.62 20.94 -18.31
N LEU A 189 17.06 21.16 -17.08
CA LEU A 189 16.35 20.77 -15.85
C LEU A 189 14.97 21.46 -15.84
N LYS A 190 13.90 20.68 -15.84
CA LYS A 190 12.55 21.18 -15.61
C LYS A 190 12.30 21.13 -14.11
N PHE A 191 12.18 22.31 -13.51
CA PHE A 191 11.76 22.44 -12.13
C PHE A 191 10.29 22.00 -11.96
N SER A 192 10.00 21.36 -10.84
CA SER A 192 8.65 20.95 -10.47
C SER A 192 7.80 22.21 -10.17
N TYR A 193 6.49 22.12 -10.44
CA TYR A 193 5.51 23.20 -10.20
C TYR A 193 5.52 23.75 -8.75
N LYS A 194 6.06 22.99 -7.78
CA LYS A 194 6.21 23.42 -6.38
C LYS A 194 7.41 24.34 -6.15
N GLU A 195 8.47 24.18 -6.92
CA GLU A 195 9.70 24.97 -6.78
C GLU A 195 9.61 26.34 -7.43
N GLN A 196 8.64 26.54 -8.34
CA GLN A 196 8.39 27.86 -8.96
C GLN A 196 7.62 28.85 -8.06
N ARG A 197 7.02 28.38 -6.97
CA ARG A 197 6.22 29.23 -6.06
C ARG A 197 7.01 29.85 -4.90
N GLU A 198 8.27 29.47 -4.71
CA GLU A 198 9.13 30.01 -3.66
C GLU A 198 10.03 31.17 -4.11
N TRP A 199 9.92 31.60 -5.38
CA TRP A 199 10.75 32.66 -5.98
C TRP A 199 9.96 33.85 -6.54
N ASP A 200 8.65 33.96 -6.28
CA ASP A 200 7.81 35.16 -6.44
C ASP A 200 7.34 35.62 -5.05
#